data_65e8b06435b2a90e046639f0146bd0ab
#
_entry.id   65e8b06435b2a90e046639f0146bd0ab
#
_cell.length_a   1.000
_cell.length_b   1.000
_cell.length_c   1.000
_cell.angle_alpha   90.00
_cell.angle_beta   90.00
_cell.angle_gamma   90.00
#
_symmetry.space_group_name_H-M   'P 1'
#
loop_
_entity.id
_entity.type
_entity.pdbx_description
1 polymer ?
#
loop_
_entity_poly.entity_id
_entity_poly.type
_entity_poly.pdbx_seq_one_letter_code
_entity_poly.pdbx_strand_id
1 'polypeptide(L)' 'MKRKDLVKHLIENGCVLFREGGKYSVFQNPVNGKETPVTRHLELAEFAARKICKALEIPQP' A
#
# COMPACT_ATOMS: atom_id res chain seq x y z
N MET A 1 -0.80 -12.54 2.40
CA MET A 1 0.43 -11.78 2.13
C MET A 1 0.85 -11.02 3.37
N LYS A 2 2.11 -11.04 3.72
CA LYS A 2 2.61 -10.32 4.88
C LYS A 2 2.66 -8.83 4.58
N ARG A 3 2.27 -8.00 5.57
CA ARG A 3 2.26 -6.56 5.41
C ARG A 3 3.63 -6.02 4.98
N LYS A 4 4.71 -6.53 5.58
CA LYS A 4 6.06 -6.06 5.24
C LYS A 4 6.40 -6.31 3.77
N ASP A 5 5.91 -7.41 3.20
CA ASP A 5 6.15 -7.72 1.79
C ASP A 5 5.36 -6.79 0.89
N LEU A 6 4.12 -6.46 1.28
CA LEU A 6 3.32 -5.50 0.54
C LEU A 6 3.96 -4.11 0.58
N VAL A 7 4.37 -3.67 1.76
CA VAL A 7 5.01 -2.34 1.91
C VAL A 7 6.27 -2.27 1.06
N LYS A 8 7.08 -3.34 1.06
CA LYS A 8 8.27 -3.39 0.22
C LYS A 8 7.90 -3.24 -1.26
N HIS A 9 6.85 -3.95 -1.69
CA HIS A 9 6.37 -3.86 -3.07
C HIS A 9 5.92 -2.44 -3.43
N LEU A 10 5.20 -1.77 -2.52
CA LEU A 10 4.76 -0.40 -2.73
C LEU A 10 5.96 0.54 -2.91
N ILE A 11 6.95 0.41 -2.03
CA ILE A 11 8.14 1.25 -2.09
C ILE A 11 8.95 0.99 -3.36
N GLU A 12 9.08 -0.27 -3.75
CA GLU A 12 9.78 -0.63 -4.98
C GLU A 12 9.10 -0.07 -6.23
N ASN A 13 7.80 0.21 -6.14
CA ASN A 13 7.05 0.80 -7.24
C ASN A 13 6.87 2.31 -7.09
N GLY A 14 7.68 2.94 -6.25
CA GLY A 14 7.73 4.40 -6.15
C GLY A 14 6.73 5.01 -5.18
N CYS A 15 5.95 4.20 -4.48
CA CYS A 15 5.00 4.73 -3.51
C CYS A 15 5.72 5.10 -2.21
N VAL A 16 5.17 6.06 -1.50
CA VAL A 16 5.78 6.56 -0.27
C VAL A 16 4.76 6.58 0.86
N LEU A 17 5.24 6.54 2.09
CA LEU A 17 4.40 6.72 3.26
C LEU A 17 4.04 8.21 3.32
N PHE A 18 2.77 8.51 3.09
CA PHE A 18 2.28 9.86 2.99
C PHE A 18 1.82 10.40 4.35
N ARG A 19 1.15 9.55 5.13
CA ARG A 19 0.60 9.96 6.40
C ARG A 19 0.40 8.74 7.30
N GLU A 20 0.66 8.92 8.60
CA GLU A 20 0.39 7.88 9.60
C GLU A 20 -0.89 8.19 10.35
N GLY A 21 -1.79 7.20 10.40
CA GLY A 21 -2.98 7.24 11.22
C GLY A 21 -2.85 6.28 12.41
N GLY A 22 -3.85 6.30 13.29
CA GLY A 22 -3.85 5.42 14.45
C GLY A 22 -4.02 3.95 14.09
N LYS A 23 -4.85 3.66 13.09
CA LYS A 23 -5.19 2.28 12.71
C LYS A 23 -4.61 1.86 11.38
N TYR A 24 -4.07 2.78 10.61
CA TYR A 24 -3.53 2.49 9.29
C TYR A 24 -2.49 3.52 8.89
N SER A 25 -1.71 3.16 7.89
CA SER A 25 -0.73 4.05 7.25
C SER A 25 -1.26 4.39 5.87
N VAL A 26 -1.20 5.66 5.48
CA VAL A 26 -1.63 6.08 4.13
C VAL A 26 -0.41 6.13 3.23
N PHE A 27 -0.43 5.32 2.16
CA PHE A 27 0.62 5.34 1.15
C PHE A 27 0.13 6.09 -0.09
N GLN A 28 1.03 6.78 -0.74
CA GLN A 28 0.71 7.57 -1.92
C GLN A 28 1.66 7.22 -3.07
N ASN A 29 1.11 7.20 -4.27
CA ASN A 29 1.92 7.14 -5.49
C ASN A 29 2.11 8.58 -5.97
N PRO A 30 3.32 9.17 -5.81
CA PRO A 30 3.54 10.56 -6.17
C PRO A 30 3.42 10.84 -7.67
N VAL A 31 3.50 9.83 -8.50
CA VAL A 31 3.40 9.99 -9.95
C VAL A 31 1.99 10.41 -10.36
N ASN A 32 0.97 9.80 -9.74
CA ASN A 32 -0.43 10.08 -10.10
C ASN A 32 -1.22 10.75 -8.97
N GLY A 33 -0.62 10.93 -7.79
CA GLY A 33 -1.29 11.54 -6.65
C GLY A 33 -2.29 10.65 -5.94
N LYS A 34 -2.44 9.41 -6.36
CA LYS A 34 -3.38 8.48 -5.72
C LYS A 34 -2.84 8.03 -4.38
N GLU A 35 -3.74 7.85 -3.42
CA GLU A 35 -3.35 7.39 -2.08
C GLU A 35 -4.38 6.41 -1.56
N THR A 36 -3.95 5.54 -0.64
CA THR A 36 -4.82 4.53 -0.07
C THR A 36 -4.35 4.15 1.32
N PRO A 37 -5.26 3.84 2.24
CA PRO A 37 -4.86 3.35 3.56
C PRO A 37 -4.40 1.91 3.49
N VAL A 38 -3.35 1.61 4.26
CA VAL A 38 -2.82 0.25 4.43
C VAL A 38 -2.93 -0.08 5.89
N THR A 39 -3.66 -1.15 6.24
CA THR A 39 -3.86 -1.52 7.63
C THR A 39 -2.55 -1.89 8.30
N ARG A 40 -2.53 -1.89 9.64
CA ARG A 40 -1.35 -2.29 10.40
C ARG A 40 -1.33 -3.78 10.74
N HIS A 41 -2.31 -4.53 10.27
CA HIS A 41 -2.32 -5.98 10.46
C HIS A 41 -1.10 -6.59 9.80
N LEU A 42 -0.46 -7.53 10.49
CA LEU A 42 0.76 -8.18 10.00
C LEU A 42 0.50 -9.04 8.77
N GLU A 43 -0.73 -9.54 8.63
CA GLU A 43 -1.12 -10.38 7.50
C GLU A 43 -2.32 -9.77 6.79
N LEU A 44 -2.26 -9.73 5.47
CA LEU A 44 -3.32 -9.17 4.65
C LEU A 44 -3.86 -10.23 3.70
N ALA A 45 -5.18 -10.21 3.46
CA ALA A 45 -5.76 -11.09 2.46
C ALA A 45 -5.25 -10.68 1.07
N GLU A 46 -5.15 -11.67 0.18
CA GLU A 46 -4.68 -11.43 -1.19
C GLU A 46 -5.49 -10.35 -1.90
N PHE A 47 -6.82 -10.41 -1.78
CA PHE A 47 -7.66 -9.43 -2.46
C PHE A 47 -7.44 -8.01 -1.89
N ALA A 48 -7.12 -7.89 -0.61
CA ALA A 48 -6.85 -6.59 0.00
C ALA A 48 -5.56 -6.00 -0.57
N ALA A 49 -4.52 -6.82 -0.71
CA ALA A 49 -3.27 -6.39 -1.32
C ALA A 49 -3.47 -5.93 -2.76
N ARG A 50 -4.27 -6.68 -3.52
CA ARG A 50 -4.59 -6.31 -4.90
C ARG A 50 -5.35 -5.00 -4.99
N LYS A 51 -6.31 -4.77 -4.09
CA LYS A 51 -7.07 -3.52 -4.06
C LYS A 51 -6.16 -2.32 -3.77
N ILE A 52 -5.21 -2.50 -2.87
CA ILE A 52 -4.25 -1.44 -2.55
C ILE A 52 -3.41 -1.10 -3.78
N CYS A 53 -2.86 -2.10 -4.45
CA CYS A 53 -2.07 -1.88 -5.66
C CYS A 53 -2.90 -1.25 -6.77
N LYS A 54 -4.14 -1.68 -6.93
CA LYS A 54 -5.03 -1.12 -7.93
C LYS A 54 -5.35 0.35 -7.62
N ALA A 55 -5.60 0.67 -6.35
CA ALA A 55 -5.89 2.04 -5.93
C ALA A 55 -4.72 2.97 -6.21
N LEU A 56 -3.49 2.48 -6.09
CA LEU A 56 -2.27 3.25 -6.36
C LEU A 56 -1.84 3.17 -7.82
N GLU A 57 -2.53 2.37 -8.63
CA GLU A 57 -2.23 2.17 -10.06
C GLU A 57 -0.81 1.66 -10.29
N ILE A 58 -0.42 0.66 -9.50
CA ILE A 58 0.86 -0.02 -9.63
C ILE A 58 0.62 -1.50 -9.94
N PRO A 59 1.64 -2.22 -10.46
CA PRO A 59 1.49 -3.64 -10.73
C PRO A 59 1.14 -4.44 -9.48
N GLN A 60 0.45 -5.57 -9.68
CA GLN A 60 0.14 -6.49 -8.60
C GLN A 60 1.41 -7.09 -8.02
N PRO A 61 1.42 -7.40 -6.72
CA PRO A 61 2.60 -7.99 -6.10
C PRO A 61 2.88 -9.40 -6.56
#